data_c29ed086876f9ecabc44a82b8c791c43
#
_entry.id   c29ed086876f9ecabc44a82b8c791c43
#
_cell.length_a   1.000
_cell.length_b   1.000
_cell.length_c   1.000
_cell.angle_alpha   90.00
_cell.angle_beta   90.00
_cell.angle_gamma   90.00
#
_symmetry.space_group_name_H-M   'P 1'
#
loop_
_entity.id
_entity.type
_entity.pdbx_description
1 polymer ?
#
loop_
_entity_poly.entity_id
_entity_poly.type
_entity_poly.pdbx_seq_one_letter_code
_entity_poly.pdbx_strand_id
1 'polypeptide(L)'
;MEVRAEDNENGSGIKNVTVTGLPDYLEYDSTTNAIKFKSGKQTVEKLAENTPSQEFTLNIRAEDKAGNVSERTAKITVSSMSTKNTPTPISQNTSYGQVPDPNKSVDKAGLPDGTKVTWKTPPVVNTPGATTGEVEITYPDGSKDVVTVNVTVRKVIEDFTANGTQIEVNQNVSVTPEMLKGAVTATNAQ
;
A
#
# COMPACT_ATOMS: atom_id res chain seq x y z
N MET A 1 -0.20 -22.50 -16.28
CA MET A 1 -0.18 -21.97 -17.65
C MET A 1 0.03 -23.14 -18.59
N GLU A 2 -0.83 -23.29 -19.59
CA GLU A 2 -0.74 -24.38 -20.57
C GLU A 2 0.28 -24.04 -21.66
N VAL A 3 1.09 -25.00 -22.09
CA VAL A 3 2.01 -24.92 -23.20
C VAL A 3 1.49 -25.81 -24.32
N ARG A 4 1.09 -25.24 -25.45
CA ARG A 4 0.59 -25.99 -26.58
C ARG A 4 1.65 -26.11 -27.66
N ALA A 5 1.84 -27.32 -28.14
CA ALA A 5 2.57 -27.62 -29.37
C ALA A 5 1.67 -28.44 -30.26
N GLU A 6 1.51 -28.01 -31.50
CA GLU A 6 0.70 -28.69 -32.51
C GLU A 6 1.57 -29.00 -33.70
N ASP A 7 1.42 -30.18 -34.30
CA ASP A 7 2.04 -30.55 -35.57
C ASP A 7 1.10 -30.16 -36.71
N ASN A 8 1.64 -30.05 -37.90
CA ASN A 8 0.84 -29.82 -39.11
C ASN A 8 -0.07 -31.04 -39.41
N GLU A 9 -1.10 -30.81 -40.20
CA GLU A 9 -1.97 -31.86 -40.71
C GLU A 9 -1.14 -32.89 -41.50
N ASN A 10 -1.21 -34.15 -41.12
CA ASN A 10 -0.37 -35.27 -41.61
C ASN A 10 1.11 -35.23 -41.19
N GLY A 11 1.45 -34.44 -40.17
CA GLY A 11 2.78 -34.46 -39.56
C GLY A 11 3.10 -35.74 -38.79
N SER A 12 4.36 -35.93 -38.40
CA SER A 12 4.84 -37.12 -37.69
C SER A 12 4.32 -37.23 -36.24
N GLY A 13 3.74 -36.17 -35.72
CA GLY A 13 3.28 -35.98 -34.34
C GLY A 13 4.39 -35.49 -33.43
N ILE A 14 4.02 -34.78 -32.38
CA ILE A 14 4.96 -34.26 -31.38
C ILE A 14 5.60 -35.39 -30.60
N LYS A 15 6.94 -35.34 -30.52
CA LYS A 15 7.76 -36.29 -29.76
C LYS A 15 8.02 -35.77 -28.34
N ASN A 16 8.42 -34.49 -28.24
CA ASN A 16 8.80 -33.90 -26.96
C ASN A 16 8.62 -32.38 -27.00
N VAL A 17 8.24 -31.81 -25.83
CA VAL A 17 8.24 -30.37 -25.57
C VAL A 17 9.08 -30.12 -24.34
N THR A 18 9.98 -29.14 -24.41
CA THR A 18 10.80 -28.69 -23.28
C THR A 18 10.61 -27.20 -23.06
N VAL A 19 10.64 -26.79 -21.80
CA VAL A 19 10.58 -25.37 -21.41
C VAL A 19 11.73 -25.08 -20.47
N THR A 20 12.53 -24.09 -20.82
CA THR A 20 13.67 -23.63 -20.01
C THR A 20 13.52 -22.14 -19.69
N GLY A 21 14.33 -21.62 -18.75
CA GLY A 21 14.26 -20.23 -18.34
C GLY A 21 13.16 -19.94 -17.31
N LEU A 22 12.55 -20.98 -16.74
CA LEU A 22 11.59 -20.83 -15.65
C LEU A 22 12.25 -20.33 -14.36
N PRO A 23 11.55 -19.49 -13.57
CA PRO A 23 11.96 -19.19 -12.20
C PRO A 23 12.12 -20.45 -11.36
N ASP A 24 12.96 -20.41 -10.34
CA ASP A 24 13.28 -21.59 -9.49
C ASP A 24 12.09 -22.23 -8.79
N TYR A 25 11.00 -21.49 -8.60
CA TYR A 25 9.75 -21.99 -7.98
C TYR A 25 8.75 -22.58 -8.96
N LEU A 26 9.03 -22.55 -10.28
CA LEU A 26 8.20 -23.14 -11.33
C LEU A 26 8.90 -24.33 -12.03
N GLU A 27 8.10 -25.23 -12.56
CA GLU A 27 8.52 -26.34 -13.40
C GLU A 27 7.56 -26.56 -14.57
N TYR A 28 8.06 -27.13 -15.64
CA TYR A 28 7.23 -27.62 -16.74
C TYR A 28 6.93 -29.10 -16.53
N ASP A 29 5.65 -29.45 -16.54
CA ASP A 29 5.17 -30.83 -16.48
C ASP A 29 4.82 -31.30 -17.89
N SER A 30 5.65 -32.16 -18.46
CA SER A 30 5.48 -32.70 -19.81
C SER A 30 4.26 -33.68 -19.92
N THR A 31 3.75 -34.19 -18.81
CA THR A 31 2.59 -35.08 -18.80
C THR A 31 1.29 -34.30 -19.03
N THR A 32 1.20 -33.13 -18.42
CA THR A 32 0.03 -32.24 -18.51
C THR A 32 0.23 -31.07 -19.48
N ASN A 33 1.42 -30.92 -20.06
CA ASN A 33 1.84 -29.79 -20.88
C ASN A 33 1.60 -28.44 -20.18
N ALA A 34 1.89 -28.38 -18.89
CA ALA A 34 1.59 -27.20 -18.08
C ALA A 34 2.82 -26.72 -17.27
N ILE A 35 2.93 -25.40 -17.14
CA ILE A 35 3.81 -24.80 -16.17
C ILE A 35 3.05 -24.70 -14.85
N LYS A 36 3.62 -25.25 -13.79
CA LYS A 36 3.07 -25.33 -12.43
C LYS A 36 4.12 -24.98 -11.39
N PHE A 37 3.70 -24.78 -10.15
CA PHE A 37 4.63 -24.67 -9.03
C PHE A 37 5.33 -26.00 -8.77
N LYS A 38 6.63 -25.94 -8.45
CA LYS A 38 7.35 -27.11 -7.95
C LYS A 38 6.74 -27.63 -6.65
N SER A 39 6.93 -28.92 -6.37
CA SER A 39 6.47 -29.52 -5.12
C SER A 39 6.95 -28.73 -3.90
N GLY A 40 6.03 -28.40 -2.99
CA GLY A 40 6.29 -27.60 -1.79
C GLY A 40 6.31 -26.08 -2.01
N LYS A 41 6.16 -25.61 -3.23
CA LYS A 41 6.00 -24.18 -3.56
C LYS A 41 4.54 -23.91 -3.94
N GLN A 42 3.97 -22.81 -3.47
CA GLN A 42 2.57 -22.43 -3.76
C GLN A 42 2.42 -20.94 -4.11
N THR A 43 3.48 -20.19 -3.97
CA THR A 43 3.48 -18.74 -4.19
C THR A 43 4.67 -18.32 -5.03
N VAL A 44 4.50 -17.23 -5.77
CA VAL A 44 5.60 -16.53 -6.43
C VAL A 44 6.56 -16.01 -5.36
N GLU A 45 7.84 -16.23 -5.54
CA GLU A 45 8.87 -15.71 -4.61
C GLU A 45 8.90 -14.17 -4.64
N LYS A 46 9.20 -13.59 -3.49
CA LYS A 46 9.34 -12.14 -3.36
C LYS A 46 10.49 -11.64 -4.23
N LEU A 47 10.27 -10.51 -4.88
CA LEU A 47 11.33 -9.81 -5.57
C LEU A 47 12.35 -9.25 -4.56
N ALA A 48 13.57 -9.03 -5.02
CA ALA A 48 14.57 -8.32 -4.24
C ALA A 48 14.05 -6.92 -3.84
N GLU A 49 14.52 -6.41 -2.72
CA GLU A 49 14.12 -5.08 -2.24
C GLU A 49 14.38 -4.02 -3.33
N ASN A 50 13.44 -3.11 -3.48
CA ASN A 50 13.44 -2.04 -4.50
C ASN A 50 13.40 -2.54 -5.96
N THR A 51 13.02 -3.79 -6.19
CA THR A 51 12.79 -4.32 -7.54
C THR A 51 11.31 -4.21 -7.89
N PRO A 52 10.90 -3.30 -8.81
CA PRO A 52 9.49 -3.10 -9.15
C PRO A 52 8.92 -4.29 -9.94
N SER A 53 9.73 -4.92 -10.79
CA SER A 53 9.35 -6.11 -11.53
C SER A 53 10.57 -6.89 -12.00
N GLN A 54 10.37 -8.18 -12.26
CA GLN A 54 11.36 -9.06 -12.85
C GLN A 54 10.73 -9.84 -14.00
N GLU A 55 11.41 -9.87 -15.13
CA GLU A 55 11.01 -10.62 -16.32
C GLU A 55 11.84 -11.90 -16.46
N PHE A 56 11.18 -13.01 -16.74
CA PHE A 56 11.79 -14.29 -17.09
C PHE A 56 11.43 -14.63 -18.52
N THR A 57 12.46 -14.88 -19.35
CA THR A 57 12.27 -15.32 -20.72
C THR A 57 12.30 -16.85 -20.76
N LEU A 58 11.19 -17.43 -21.18
CA LEU A 58 11.05 -18.86 -21.36
C LEU A 58 11.43 -19.24 -22.79
N ASN A 59 12.24 -20.28 -22.96
CA ASN A 59 12.51 -20.90 -24.24
C ASN A 59 11.71 -22.20 -24.33
N ILE A 60 10.79 -22.26 -25.28
CA ILE A 60 9.92 -23.39 -25.54
C ILE A 60 10.43 -24.07 -26.80
N ARG A 61 10.83 -25.32 -26.70
CA ARG A 61 11.33 -26.14 -27.82
C ARG A 61 10.43 -27.35 -27.99
N ALA A 62 9.87 -27.49 -29.18
CA ALA A 62 9.11 -28.68 -29.59
C ALA A 62 9.91 -29.47 -30.62
N GLU A 63 9.93 -30.80 -30.50
CA GLU A 63 10.54 -31.75 -31.44
C GLU A 63 9.46 -32.74 -31.87
N ASP A 64 9.33 -32.95 -33.20
CA ASP A 64 8.48 -33.98 -33.75
C ASP A 64 9.15 -35.35 -33.81
N LYS A 65 8.41 -36.41 -34.18
CA LYS A 65 8.94 -37.77 -34.29
C LYS A 65 9.87 -37.95 -35.48
N ALA A 66 9.86 -37.05 -36.46
CA ALA A 66 10.79 -37.01 -37.58
C ALA A 66 12.10 -36.30 -37.26
N GLY A 67 12.24 -35.68 -36.09
CA GLY A 67 13.41 -34.95 -35.62
C GLY A 67 13.46 -33.47 -36.00
N ASN A 68 12.36 -32.91 -36.54
CA ASN A 68 12.30 -31.48 -36.78
C ASN A 68 12.06 -30.72 -35.49
N VAL A 69 12.63 -29.53 -35.39
CA VAL A 69 12.61 -28.71 -34.19
C VAL A 69 11.99 -27.35 -34.47
N SER A 70 11.11 -26.91 -33.58
CA SER A 70 10.60 -25.53 -33.54
C SER A 70 10.85 -24.91 -32.16
N GLU A 71 11.29 -23.67 -32.16
CA GLU A 71 11.58 -22.92 -30.93
C GLU A 71 10.79 -21.60 -30.90
N ARG A 72 10.31 -21.24 -29.71
CA ARG A 72 9.60 -19.98 -29.43
C ARG A 72 9.98 -19.49 -28.05
N THR A 73 9.86 -18.19 -27.86
CA THR A 73 10.02 -17.57 -26.56
C THR A 73 8.70 -17.05 -26.03
N ALA A 74 8.54 -17.11 -24.71
CA ALA A 74 7.47 -16.47 -23.97
C ALA A 74 8.06 -15.72 -22.78
N LYS A 75 7.28 -14.85 -22.16
CA LYS A 75 7.73 -14.06 -21.00
C LYS A 75 6.79 -14.22 -19.84
N ILE A 76 7.37 -14.32 -18.63
CA ILE A 76 6.66 -14.20 -17.36
C ILE A 76 7.18 -12.94 -16.67
N THR A 77 6.29 -12.00 -16.32
CA THR A 77 6.65 -10.83 -15.55
C THR A 77 6.06 -10.95 -14.14
N VAL A 78 6.92 -10.93 -13.15
CA VAL A 78 6.55 -10.80 -11.72
C VAL A 78 6.67 -9.35 -11.35
N SER A 79 5.61 -8.76 -10.80
CA SER A 79 5.61 -7.36 -10.37
C SER A 79 5.39 -7.28 -8.86
N SER A 80 6.05 -6.32 -8.20
CA SER A 80 5.80 -6.03 -6.79
C SER A 80 4.39 -5.47 -6.58
N MET A 81 3.87 -5.58 -5.34
CA MET A 81 2.57 -5.01 -5.00
C MET A 81 2.59 -3.48 -5.08
N SER A 82 3.69 -2.81 -4.76
CA SER A 82 3.83 -1.36 -4.93
C SER A 82 3.67 -0.91 -6.39
N THR A 83 4.13 -1.71 -7.35
CA THR A 83 3.93 -1.40 -8.78
C THR A 83 2.46 -1.54 -9.23
N LYS A 84 1.68 -2.37 -8.55
CA LYS A 84 0.29 -2.69 -8.88
C LYS A 84 -0.73 -1.85 -8.14
N ASN A 85 -0.32 -1.19 -7.07
CA ASN A 85 -1.20 -0.39 -6.22
C ASN A 85 -0.79 1.08 -6.27
N THR A 86 -1.75 1.97 -6.08
CA THR A 86 -1.51 3.41 -6.02
C THR A 86 -2.25 3.95 -4.81
N PRO A 87 -1.57 4.03 -3.63
CA PRO A 87 -2.19 4.52 -2.41
C PRO A 87 -2.64 5.97 -2.54
N THR A 88 -3.86 6.27 -2.11
CA THR A 88 -4.41 7.63 -2.14
C THR A 88 -4.29 8.27 -0.75
N PRO A 89 -3.59 9.41 -0.61
CA PRO A 89 -3.49 10.11 0.67
C PRO A 89 -4.81 10.79 1.03
N ILE A 90 -5.13 10.79 2.33
CA ILE A 90 -6.28 11.48 2.92
C ILE A 90 -5.74 12.61 3.80
N SER A 91 -6.13 13.86 3.49
CA SER A 91 -5.78 15.02 4.31
C SER A 91 -6.34 14.89 5.72
N GLN A 92 -5.56 15.33 6.73
CA GLN A 92 -5.92 15.23 8.14
C GLN A 92 -6.02 16.61 8.79
N ASN A 93 -6.93 16.71 9.77
CA ASN A 93 -6.97 17.81 10.71
C ASN A 93 -6.56 17.31 12.09
N THR A 94 -5.72 18.05 12.79
CA THR A 94 -5.28 17.66 14.13
C THR A 94 -5.18 18.87 15.06
N SER A 95 -5.20 18.62 16.36
CA SER A 95 -4.95 19.63 17.38
C SER A 95 -3.45 19.88 17.54
N TYR A 96 -3.10 21.06 18.01
CA TYR A 96 -1.73 21.41 18.37
C TYR A 96 -1.07 20.34 19.25
N GLY A 97 0.12 19.90 18.90
CA GLY A 97 0.90 18.90 19.59
C GLY A 97 0.45 17.43 19.36
N GLN A 98 -0.59 17.18 18.56
CA GLN A 98 -1.10 15.84 18.31
C GLN A 98 -0.77 15.36 16.90
N VAL A 99 0.06 14.31 16.79
CA VAL A 99 0.34 13.67 15.51
C VAL A 99 -0.85 12.78 15.14
N PRO A 100 -1.46 12.93 13.93
CA PRO A 100 -2.59 12.12 13.52
C PRO A 100 -2.20 10.65 13.32
N ASP A 101 -3.19 9.74 13.39
CA ASP A 101 -2.99 8.32 13.11
C ASP A 101 -2.66 8.13 11.62
N PRO A 102 -1.50 7.54 11.25
CA PRO A 102 -1.13 7.28 9.88
C PRO A 102 -2.13 6.36 9.17
N ASN A 103 -2.82 5.47 9.89
CA ASN A 103 -3.83 4.58 9.31
C ASN A 103 -5.08 5.30 8.80
N LYS A 104 -5.32 6.53 9.23
CA LYS A 104 -6.40 7.39 8.75
C LYS A 104 -5.94 8.33 7.62
N SER A 105 -4.65 8.35 7.35
CA SER A 105 -4.02 9.26 6.38
C SER A 105 -3.89 8.67 4.97
N VAL A 106 -4.36 7.43 4.78
CA VAL A 106 -4.34 6.74 3.48
C VAL A 106 -5.65 5.99 3.30
N ASP A 107 -6.24 6.10 2.11
CA ASP A 107 -7.36 5.23 1.73
C ASP A 107 -6.86 3.79 1.56
N LYS A 108 -7.44 2.89 2.35
CA LYS A 108 -7.10 1.45 2.32
C LYS A 108 -8.00 0.64 1.40
N ALA A 109 -9.04 1.25 0.83
CA ALA A 109 -9.92 0.56 -0.10
C ALA A 109 -9.11 0.06 -1.32
N GLY A 110 -9.16 -1.24 -1.57
CA GLY A 110 -8.43 -1.86 -2.68
C GLY A 110 -6.95 -2.16 -2.42
N LEU A 111 -6.39 -1.82 -1.26
CA LEU A 111 -5.05 -2.27 -0.88
C LEU A 111 -5.11 -3.74 -0.41
N PRO A 112 -4.03 -4.53 -0.65
CA PRO A 112 -3.95 -5.92 -0.22
C PRO A 112 -4.09 -6.08 1.30
N ASP A 113 -4.76 -7.15 1.74
CA ASP A 113 -4.86 -7.50 3.15
C ASP A 113 -3.46 -7.67 3.76
N GLY A 114 -3.28 -7.19 4.99
CA GLY A 114 -1.99 -7.20 5.67
C GLY A 114 -1.07 -6.02 5.32
N THR A 115 -1.53 -5.06 4.50
CA THR A 115 -0.81 -3.80 4.26
C THR A 115 -0.68 -3.00 5.55
N LYS A 116 0.53 -2.54 5.85
CA LYS A 116 0.87 -1.71 7.01
C LYS A 116 1.08 -0.27 6.58
N VAL A 117 0.60 0.66 7.41
CA VAL A 117 0.71 2.11 7.18
C VAL A 117 1.34 2.76 8.40
N THR A 118 2.46 3.44 8.21
CA THR A 118 3.22 4.11 9.28
C THR A 118 3.73 5.47 8.82
N TRP A 119 3.95 6.39 9.75
CA TRP A 119 4.68 7.61 9.43
C TRP A 119 6.15 7.28 9.11
N LYS A 120 6.60 7.62 7.92
CA LYS A 120 8.02 7.66 7.56
C LYS A 120 8.64 8.97 8.09
N THR A 121 7.95 10.08 7.84
CA THR A 121 8.27 11.40 8.37
C THR A 121 6.99 12.00 8.96
N PRO A 122 6.82 11.99 10.30
CA PRO A 122 5.64 12.57 10.92
C PRO A 122 5.50 14.06 10.62
N PRO A 123 4.28 14.60 10.52
CA PRO A 123 4.07 16.04 10.35
C PRO A 123 4.51 16.82 11.58
N VAL A 124 4.99 18.06 11.38
CA VAL A 124 5.28 18.98 12.47
C VAL A 124 3.96 19.55 13.00
N VAL A 125 3.64 19.25 14.27
CA VAL A 125 2.33 19.60 14.88
C VAL A 125 2.42 20.65 16.00
N ASN A 126 3.60 21.21 16.23
CA ASN A 126 3.85 22.26 17.23
C ASN A 126 3.77 23.67 16.66
N THR A 127 3.21 23.84 15.48
CA THR A 127 2.95 25.13 14.83
C THR A 127 1.60 25.04 14.14
N PRO A 128 0.63 25.90 14.48
CA PRO A 128 -0.67 25.93 13.81
C PRO A 128 -0.54 26.29 12.32
N GLY A 129 -1.41 25.71 11.51
CA GLY A 129 -1.46 25.94 10.08
C GLY A 129 -1.26 24.67 9.26
N ALA A 130 -1.02 24.85 7.97
CA ALA A 130 -0.80 23.74 7.03
C ALA A 130 0.63 23.21 7.17
N THR A 131 0.75 21.89 7.20
CA THR A 131 2.00 21.13 7.19
C THR A 131 1.83 19.86 6.38
N THR A 132 2.89 19.11 6.19
CA THR A 132 2.85 17.80 5.52
C THR A 132 3.62 16.77 6.31
N GLY A 133 3.26 15.50 6.11
CA GLY A 133 4.03 14.35 6.56
C GLY A 133 4.17 13.33 5.44
N GLU A 134 5.13 12.42 5.55
CA GLU A 134 5.27 11.28 4.64
C GLU A 134 4.81 10.00 5.33
N VAL A 135 3.90 9.28 4.69
CA VAL A 135 3.43 7.97 5.14
C VAL A 135 4.09 6.89 4.28
N GLU A 136 4.68 5.89 4.93
CA GLU A 136 5.16 4.68 4.30
C GLU A 136 4.09 3.60 4.36
N ILE A 137 3.78 3.02 3.21
CA ILE A 137 2.87 1.90 3.03
C ILE A 137 3.73 0.68 2.73
N THR A 138 3.67 -0.34 3.58
CA THR A 138 4.41 -1.60 3.39
C THR A 138 3.43 -2.71 3.05
N TYR A 139 3.58 -3.30 1.87
CA TYR A 139 2.74 -4.39 1.37
C TYR A 139 3.18 -5.76 1.92
N PRO A 140 2.30 -6.80 1.84
CA PRO A 140 2.63 -8.15 2.30
C PRO A 140 3.85 -8.80 1.64
N ASP A 141 4.15 -8.42 0.39
CA ASP A 141 5.36 -8.85 -0.32
C ASP A 141 6.64 -8.11 0.13
N GLY A 142 6.51 -7.13 1.04
CA GLY A 142 7.61 -6.31 1.55
C GLY A 142 7.94 -5.09 0.68
N SER A 143 7.30 -4.94 -0.49
CA SER A 143 7.45 -3.72 -1.30
C SER A 143 6.78 -2.53 -0.60
N LYS A 144 7.19 -1.31 -0.97
CA LYS A 144 6.80 -0.11 -0.26
C LYS A 144 6.43 1.02 -1.21
N ASP A 145 5.47 1.84 -0.76
CA ASP A 145 5.19 3.16 -1.32
C ASP A 145 5.33 4.24 -0.26
N VAL A 146 5.55 5.46 -0.71
CA VAL A 146 5.57 6.64 0.15
C VAL A 146 4.63 7.69 -0.45
N VAL A 147 3.71 8.20 0.36
CA VAL A 147 2.80 9.27 -0.04
C VAL A 147 2.91 10.46 0.89
N THR A 148 2.79 11.65 0.34
CA THR A 148 2.72 12.90 1.10
C THR A 148 1.28 13.15 1.53
N VAL A 149 1.08 13.41 2.83
CA VAL A 149 -0.21 13.71 3.43
C VAL A 149 -0.25 15.16 3.88
N ASN A 150 -1.27 15.91 3.45
CA ASN A 150 -1.52 17.26 3.94
C ASN A 150 -2.17 17.20 5.33
N VAL A 151 -1.65 17.96 6.26
CA VAL A 151 -2.15 18.03 7.64
C VAL A 151 -2.39 19.49 8.00
N THR A 152 -3.55 19.79 8.57
CA THR A 152 -3.85 21.12 9.12
C THR A 152 -3.86 21.03 10.63
N VAL A 153 -2.95 21.76 11.27
CA VAL A 153 -2.87 21.87 12.73
C VAL A 153 -3.75 23.04 13.17
N ARG A 154 -4.79 22.74 13.97
CA ARG A 154 -5.69 23.78 14.50
C ARG A 154 -4.98 24.60 15.56
N LYS A 155 -5.34 25.88 15.64
CA LYS A 155 -4.90 26.75 16.75
C LYS A 155 -5.50 26.22 18.06
N VAL A 156 -4.76 26.37 19.15
CA VAL A 156 -5.23 25.94 20.47
C VAL A 156 -6.58 26.58 20.83
N ILE A 157 -6.76 27.85 20.45
CA ILE A 157 -8.00 28.58 20.73
C ILE A 157 -9.23 28.01 19.99
N GLU A 158 -9.00 27.30 18.88
CA GLU A 158 -10.07 26.67 18.08
C GLU A 158 -10.57 25.37 18.74
N ASP A 159 -9.81 24.84 19.70
CA ASP A 159 -10.17 23.65 20.46
C ASP A 159 -11.04 23.96 21.70
N PHE A 160 -11.28 25.25 21.98
CA PHE A 160 -12.06 25.70 23.14
C PHE A 160 -13.13 26.68 22.75
N THR A 161 -14.28 26.56 23.39
CA THR A 161 -15.35 27.56 23.34
C THR A 161 -15.37 28.30 24.65
N ALA A 162 -15.17 29.61 24.59
CA ALA A 162 -15.29 30.49 25.77
C ALA A 162 -16.73 31.04 25.87
N ASN A 163 -17.34 30.86 27.00
CA ASN A 163 -18.66 31.39 27.30
C ASN A 163 -18.57 32.35 28.48
N GLY A 164 -19.20 33.52 28.34
CA GLY A 164 -19.36 34.51 29.40
C GLY A 164 -20.77 34.62 29.82
N THR A 165 -21.05 34.80 31.12
CA THR A 165 -22.36 35.08 31.67
C THR A 165 -22.39 36.46 32.32
N GLN A 166 -23.51 37.13 32.25
CA GLN A 166 -23.69 38.40 32.93
C GLN A 166 -23.69 38.20 34.44
N ILE A 167 -22.96 39.04 35.16
CA ILE A 167 -23.00 39.11 36.62
C ILE A 167 -23.72 40.40 37.00
N GLU A 168 -24.71 40.30 37.85
CA GLU A 168 -25.40 41.44 38.46
C GLU A 168 -24.89 41.58 39.90
N VAL A 169 -24.47 42.81 40.24
CA VAL A 169 -24.05 43.16 41.58
C VAL A 169 -24.81 44.42 42.03
N ASN A 170 -25.18 44.44 43.26
CA ASN A 170 -25.84 45.65 43.83
C ASN A 170 -24.82 46.79 43.97
N GLN A 171 -25.29 48.02 43.89
CA GLN A 171 -24.50 49.21 44.13
C GLN A 171 -23.83 49.19 45.53
N ASN A 172 -22.58 49.60 45.64
CA ASN A 172 -21.77 49.58 46.85
C ASN A 172 -21.36 48.20 47.37
N VAL A 173 -21.45 47.16 46.53
CA VAL A 173 -20.89 45.86 46.83
C VAL A 173 -19.54 45.70 46.12
N SER A 174 -18.49 45.29 46.83
CA SER A 174 -17.20 45.01 46.24
C SER A 174 -17.28 43.71 45.39
N VAL A 175 -16.83 43.76 44.15
CA VAL A 175 -16.74 42.59 43.29
C VAL A 175 -15.51 41.80 43.69
N THR A 176 -15.69 40.55 44.09
CA THR A 176 -14.61 39.64 44.47
C THR A 176 -14.16 38.76 43.31
N PRO A 177 -12.93 38.22 43.34
CA PRO A 177 -12.48 37.26 42.33
C PRO A 177 -13.35 36.02 42.24
N GLU A 178 -13.95 35.59 43.35
CA GLU A 178 -14.87 34.45 43.38
C GLU A 178 -16.18 34.70 42.63
N MET A 179 -16.71 35.94 42.71
CA MET A 179 -17.91 36.36 41.98
C MET A 179 -17.62 36.37 40.46
N LEU A 180 -16.42 36.71 40.04
CA LEU A 180 -15.99 36.74 38.64
C LEU A 180 -15.64 35.36 38.10
N LYS A 181 -15.24 34.44 38.95
CA LYS A 181 -14.74 33.10 38.57
C LYS A 181 -15.80 32.22 37.86
N GLY A 182 -17.09 32.43 38.16
CA GLY A 182 -18.17 31.73 37.48
C GLY A 182 -18.69 32.42 36.20
N ALA A 183 -18.19 33.64 35.91
CA ALA A 183 -18.70 34.42 34.79
C ALA A 183 -18.10 34.03 33.44
N VAL A 184 -16.97 33.34 33.46
CA VAL A 184 -16.30 32.88 32.24
C VAL A 184 -15.99 31.39 32.35
N THR A 185 -16.43 30.62 31.40
CA THR A 185 -16.12 29.20 31.26
C THR A 185 -15.52 28.93 29.90
N ALA A 186 -14.56 28.02 29.83
CA ALA A 186 -14.02 27.51 28.58
C ALA A 186 -14.27 25.99 28.53
N THR A 187 -14.87 25.53 27.45
CA THR A 187 -15.13 24.11 27.24
C THR A 187 -14.34 23.62 26.02
N ASN A 188 -13.84 22.40 26.09
CA ASN A 188 -13.19 21.77 24.94
C ASN A 188 -14.20 21.57 23.83
N ALA A 189 -13.89 22.01 22.63
CA ALA A 189 -14.68 21.71 21.44
C ALA A 189 -14.39 20.25 21.03
N GLN A 190 -15.39 19.37 21.21
CA GLN A 190 -15.32 17.98 20.75
C GLN A 190 -15.73 17.87 19.28
#